data_3a1ca61e441f2ebbe198f676888d8774
#
_entry.id   3a1ca61e441f2ebbe198f676888d8774
#
_cell.length_a   1.000
_cell.length_b   1.000
_cell.length_c   1.000
_cell.angle_alpha   90.00
_cell.angle_beta   90.00
_cell.angle_gamma   90.00
#
_symmetry.space_group_name_H-M   'P 1'
#
loop_
_entity.id
_entity.type
_entity.pdbx_description
1 polymer ?
#
loop_
_entity_poly.entity_id
_entity_poly.type
_entity_poly.pdbx_seq_one_letter_code
_entity_poly.pdbx_strand_id
1 'polypeptide(L)'
;MSAQTLELNDILDSVQQSYPSLKMYDAQIQSLDAAAKGARNWMPPQVGAGFWMTPYNTSLWNGTKAEGNIPAQNGTGSYMISAEQMFPNKKYNDANEDYMKAMSSVEKENKQATLNELFAAAKKNYYEWIIIEKKLSILDESKKLLQFMITNAETRYKNGLGKISAYYKAKASLGNIENMRVELQNEMLQKRIALNTLMNRDKLTDFAVDTNYVIKDYSTMVFDSSLFYNNRSDIKAIDKNIQLAYLQQNIEKANLKPQFGVQYAHMFGFGGSPMMF
;
A
#
# COMPACT_ATOMS: atom_id res chain seq x y z
N MET A 1 6.50 -29.65 19.53
CA MET A 1 6.32 -28.22 19.82
C MET A 1 4.84 -28.00 20.02
N SER A 2 4.43 -27.37 21.13
CA SER A 2 3.02 -27.04 21.35
C SER A 2 2.68 -25.91 20.33
N ALA A 3 1.64 -26.12 19.52
CA ALA A 3 1.16 -25.09 18.61
C ALA A 3 0.71 -23.87 19.44
N GLN A 4 1.17 -22.68 19.06
CA GLN A 4 0.77 -21.44 19.73
C GLN A 4 -0.73 -21.21 19.49
N THR A 5 -1.50 -21.06 20.56
CA THR A 5 -2.91 -20.66 20.42
C THR A 5 -2.97 -19.13 20.26
N LEU A 6 -3.62 -18.66 19.19
CA LEU A 6 -3.79 -17.25 18.88
C LEU A 6 -5.24 -16.83 19.10
N GLU A 7 -5.43 -15.74 19.82
CA GLU A 7 -6.70 -15.05 19.90
C GLU A 7 -6.91 -14.16 18.68
N LEU A 8 -8.17 -13.76 18.45
CA LEU A 8 -8.49 -12.84 17.36
C LEU A 8 -7.69 -11.53 17.43
N ASN A 9 -7.53 -10.98 18.63
CA ASN A 9 -6.82 -9.72 18.82
C ASN A 9 -5.33 -9.84 18.43
N ASP A 10 -4.67 -10.94 18.80
CA ASP A 10 -3.27 -11.18 18.42
C ASP A 10 -3.09 -11.20 16.90
N ILE A 11 -4.07 -11.81 16.19
CA ILE A 11 -4.06 -11.85 14.73
C ILE A 11 -4.25 -10.47 14.14
N LEU A 12 -5.21 -9.67 14.65
CA LEU A 12 -5.46 -8.31 14.17
C LEU A 12 -4.26 -7.40 14.39
N ASP A 13 -3.63 -7.48 15.58
CA ASP A 13 -2.43 -6.70 15.90
C ASP A 13 -1.25 -7.08 14.99
N SER A 14 -1.08 -8.38 14.74
CA SER A 14 -0.06 -8.87 13.82
C SER A 14 -0.30 -8.37 12.38
N VAL A 15 -1.53 -8.37 11.90
CA VAL A 15 -1.92 -7.84 10.59
C VAL A 15 -1.59 -6.35 10.49
N GLN A 16 -1.97 -5.58 11.50
CA GLN A 16 -1.73 -4.13 11.53
C GLN A 16 -0.23 -3.78 11.50
N GLN A 17 0.61 -4.55 12.19
CA GLN A 17 2.05 -4.27 12.30
C GLN A 17 2.85 -4.81 11.12
N SER A 18 2.43 -5.94 10.55
CA SER A 18 3.29 -6.71 9.64
C SER A 18 2.89 -6.59 8.17
N TYR A 19 1.63 -6.18 7.86
CA TYR A 19 1.15 -6.21 6.48
C TYR A 19 1.86 -5.19 5.59
N PRO A 20 2.47 -5.61 4.46
CA PRO A 20 3.37 -4.76 3.68
C PRO A 20 2.71 -3.50 3.11
N SER A 21 1.44 -3.57 2.67
CA SER A 21 0.73 -2.41 2.11
C SER A 21 0.55 -1.29 3.14
N LEU A 22 0.39 -1.62 4.42
CA LEU A 22 0.26 -0.60 5.47
C LEU A 22 1.58 0.16 5.66
N LYS A 23 2.72 -0.53 5.58
CA LYS A 23 4.05 0.11 5.62
C LYS A 23 4.31 0.98 4.39
N MET A 24 3.80 0.58 3.22
CA MET A 24 3.84 1.40 2.02
C MET A 24 3.10 2.73 2.22
N TYR A 25 1.88 2.69 2.77
CA TYR A 25 1.13 3.91 3.10
C TYR A 25 1.88 4.80 4.09
N ASP A 26 2.53 4.23 5.13
CA ASP A 26 3.31 5.01 6.09
C ASP A 26 4.47 5.73 5.42
N ALA A 27 5.20 5.06 4.54
CA ALA A 27 6.29 5.68 3.79
C ALA A 27 5.78 6.78 2.85
N GLN A 28 4.64 6.58 2.20
CA GLN A 28 4.01 7.55 1.30
C GLN A 28 3.53 8.79 2.07
N ILE A 29 2.87 8.60 3.22
CA ILE A 29 2.45 9.68 4.12
C ILE A 29 3.67 10.50 4.57
N GLN A 30 4.75 9.84 5.01
CA GLN A 30 5.98 10.52 5.42
C GLN A 30 6.61 11.32 4.27
N SER A 31 6.61 10.76 3.06
CA SER A 31 7.11 11.45 1.86
C SER A 31 6.30 12.70 1.56
N LEU A 32 4.96 12.63 1.61
CA LEU A 32 4.08 13.76 1.38
C LEU A 32 4.19 14.83 2.47
N ASP A 33 4.32 14.43 3.73
CA ASP A 33 4.52 15.35 4.86
C ASP A 33 5.89 16.05 4.74
N ALA A 34 6.93 15.37 4.25
CA ALA A 34 8.23 15.97 3.96
C ALA A 34 8.15 16.92 2.76
N ALA A 35 7.44 16.54 1.70
CA ALA A 35 7.20 17.39 0.53
C ALA A 35 6.43 18.67 0.91
N ALA A 36 5.43 18.57 1.79
CA ALA A 36 4.69 19.71 2.32
C ALA A 36 5.60 20.69 3.06
N LYS A 37 6.53 20.20 3.89
CA LYS A 37 7.51 21.05 4.57
C LYS A 37 8.46 21.73 3.58
N GLY A 38 8.85 21.02 2.52
CA GLY A 38 9.73 21.54 1.47
C GLY A 38 9.05 22.50 0.50
N ALA A 39 7.73 22.50 0.40
CA ALA A 39 6.97 23.31 -0.57
C ALA A 39 7.19 24.83 -0.44
N ARG A 40 7.57 25.32 0.73
CA ARG A 40 7.90 26.73 1.00
C ARG A 40 9.36 27.09 0.79
N ASN A 41 10.22 26.13 0.53
CA ASN A 41 11.65 26.37 0.36
C ASN A 41 11.90 27.18 -0.93
N TRP A 42 12.88 28.06 -0.85
CA TRP A 42 13.35 28.75 -2.04
C TRP A 42 14.08 27.78 -2.95
N MET A 43 13.90 27.96 -4.25
CA MET A 43 14.76 27.28 -5.20
C MET A 43 16.20 27.80 -5.01
N PRO A 44 17.19 26.92 -4.96
CA PRO A 44 18.58 27.35 -4.85
C PRO A 44 18.97 28.15 -6.08
N PRO A 45 19.88 29.15 -5.95
CA PRO A 45 20.41 29.87 -7.11
C PRO A 45 21.08 28.87 -8.07
N GLN A 46 20.79 29.04 -9.35
CA GLN A 46 21.44 28.27 -10.40
C GLN A 46 22.68 29.02 -10.85
N VAL A 47 23.83 28.35 -10.77
CA VAL A 47 25.10 28.90 -11.26
C VAL A 47 25.55 28.04 -12.42
N GLY A 48 25.79 28.67 -13.54
CA GLY A 48 26.26 28.04 -14.78
C GLY A 48 27.61 28.59 -15.21
N ALA A 49 28.44 27.75 -15.78
CA ALA A 49 29.64 28.18 -16.51
C ALA A 49 29.73 27.35 -17.81
N GLY A 50 30.11 28.00 -18.87
CA GLY A 50 30.18 27.35 -20.17
C GLY A 50 30.99 28.13 -21.20
N PHE A 51 31.27 27.49 -22.31
CA PHE A 51 31.90 28.09 -23.47
C PHE A 51 30.82 28.38 -24.53
N TRP A 52 30.88 29.59 -25.10
CA TRP A 52 29.94 30.02 -26.12
C TRP A 52 30.66 30.33 -27.44
N MET A 53 30.17 29.74 -28.54
CA MET A 53 30.75 29.89 -29.88
C MET A 53 32.27 29.61 -29.95
N THR A 54 32.75 28.69 -29.13
CA THR A 54 34.17 28.39 -28.99
C THR A 54 34.54 27.25 -29.93
N PRO A 55 35.45 27.50 -30.89
CA PRO A 55 35.87 26.46 -31.84
C PRO A 55 36.68 25.39 -31.11
N TYR A 56 36.65 24.16 -31.62
CA TYR A 56 37.44 23.03 -31.10
C TYR A 56 38.95 23.28 -31.23
N ASN A 57 39.36 24.10 -32.23
CA ASN A 57 40.75 24.48 -32.39
C ASN A 57 41.08 25.67 -31.48
N THR A 58 41.83 25.38 -30.41
CA THR A 58 42.20 26.36 -29.40
C THR A 58 43.11 27.47 -29.92
N SER A 59 43.81 27.31 -31.07
CA SER A 59 44.62 28.36 -31.68
C SER A 59 43.78 29.54 -32.17
N LEU A 60 42.48 29.33 -32.42
CA LEU A 60 41.56 30.37 -32.86
C LEU A 60 41.01 31.20 -31.66
N TRP A 61 41.27 30.80 -30.45
CA TRP A 61 40.77 31.51 -29.26
C TRP A 61 41.43 32.85 -29.05
N ASN A 62 42.74 32.93 -29.29
CA ASN A 62 43.55 34.14 -28.95
C ASN A 62 43.63 35.18 -30.07
N GLY A 63 43.04 34.90 -31.24
CA GLY A 63 43.23 35.78 -32.39
C GLY A 63 44.70 35.82 -32.90
N THR A 64 44.92 36.55 -33.97
CA THR A 64 46.26 36.76 -34.53
C THR A 64 46.64 38.23 -34.47
N LYS A 65 47.92 38.53 -34.11
CA LYS A 65 48.45 39.88 -34.21
C LYS A 65 48.66 40.25 -35.67
N ALA A 66 48.53 41.53 -35.99
CA ALA A 66 48.88 42.03 -37.31
C ALA A 66 50.36 41.76 -37.60
N GLU A 67 50.67 41.13 -38.73
CA GLU A 67 52.04 40.86 -39.14
C GLU A 67 52.19 41.22 -40.64
N GLY A 68 52.97 42.25 -40.91
CA GLY A 68 53.08 42.78 -42.28
C GLY A 68 51.76 43.34 -42.81
N ASN A 69 51.31 42.87 -44.02
CA ASN A 69 50.06 43.24 -44.64
C ASN A 69 48.85 42.41 -44.19
N ILE A 70 48.99 41.51 -43.18
CA ILE A 70 47.88 40.67 -42.64
C ILE A 70 47.26 41.42 -41.49
N PRO A 71 45.97 41.77 -41.55
CA PRO A 71 45.30 42.43 -40.45
C PRO A 71 45.13 41.48 -39.23
N ALA A 72 45.20 42.03 -38.03
CA ALA A 72 44.92 41.32 -36.83
C ALA A 72 43.50 40.72 -36.88
N GLN A 73 43.36 39.44 -36.55
CA GLN A 73 42.06 38.79 -36.40
C GLN A 73 41.75 38.65 -34.91
N ASN A 74 40.56 39.10 -34.51
CA ASN A 74 40.10 38.89 -33.15
C ASN A 74 39.88 37.37 -32.88
N GLY A 75 40.18 36.92 -31.68
CA GLY A 75 39.89 35.57 -31.24
C GLY A 75 38.38 35.30 -31.29
N THR A 76 38.06 34.04 -31.55
CA THR A 76 36.67 33.59 -31.60
C THR A 76 36.34 32.73 -30.38
N GLY A 77 35.15 32.96 -29.80
CA GLY A 77 34.66 32.28 -28.62
C GLY A 77 34.72 33.10 -27.35
N SER A 78 33.95 32.66 -26.40
CA SER A 78 33.87 33.28 -25.08
C SER A 78 33.59 32.25 -24.02
N TYR A 79 34.00 32.49 -22.80
CA TYR A 79 33.48 31.77 -21.64
C TYR A 79 32.42 32.63 -20.95
N MET A 80 31.36 31.96 -20.49
CA MET A 80 30.23 32.59 -19.85
C MET A 80 30.12 32.10 -18.41
N ILE A 81 29.85 33.02 -17.51
CA ILE A 81 29.42 32.74 -16.15
C ILE A 81 28.01 33.28 -15.98
N SER A 82 27.09 32.49 -15.51
CA SER A 82 25.72 32.90 -15.25
C SER A 82 25.29 32.54 -13.83
N ALA A 83 24.49 33.39 -13.24
CA ALA A 83 23.80 33.14 -11.99
C ALA A 83 22.34 33.54 -12.16
N GLU A 84 21.44 32.66 -11.81
CA GLU A 84 19.99 32.86 -11.88
C GLU A 84 19.36 32.58 -10.55
N GLN A 85 18.49 33.48 -10.09
CA GLN A 85 17.68 33.27 -8.88
C GLN A 85 16.22 33.60 -9.20
N MET A 86 15.39 32.56 -9.11
CA MET A 86 13.93 32.73 -9.16
C MET A 86 13.39 33.05 -7.77
N PHE A 87 12.54 34.06 -7.67
CA PHE A 87 11.87 34.40 -6.42
C PHE A 87 10.61 33.55 -6.23
N PRO A 88 10.36 33.04 -5.02
CA PRO A 88 9.22 32.21 -4.78
C PRO A 88 7.91 32.95 -4.91
N ASN A 89 6.96 32.38 -5.63
CA ASN A 89 5.58 32.83 -5.58
C ASN A 89 4.94 32.31 -4.29
N LYS A 90 4.84 33.17 -3.27
CA LYS A 90 4.31 32.80 -1.96
C LYS A 90 2.95 32.13 -2.05
N LYS A 91 2.04 32.65 -2.91
CA LYS A 91 0.69 32.07 -3.07
C LYS A 91 0.72 30.67 -3.67
N TYR A 92 1.63 30.42 -4.60
CA TYR A 92 1.86 29.11 -5.17
C TYR A 92 2.42 28.14 -4.14
N ASN A 93 3.43 28.56 -3.39
CA ASN A 93 4.05 27.72 -2.37
C ASN A 93 3.08 27.37 -1.25
N ASP A 94 2.26 28.32 -0.77
CA ASP A 94 1.24 28.07 0.23
C ASP A 94 0.17 27.09 -0.30
N ALA A 95 -0.32 27.30 -1.55
CA ALA A 95 -1.29 26.39 -2.16
C ALA A 95 -0.72 24.97 -2.39
N ASN A 96 0.55 24.89 -2.77
CA ASN A 96 1.23 23.62 -2.95
C ASN A 96 1.45 22.86 -1.61
N GLU A 97 1.81 23.59 -0.55
CA GLU A 97 1.89 23.01 0.80
C GLU A 97 0.55 22.45 1.24
N ASP A 98 -0.54 23.22 1.08
CA ASP A 98 -1.89 22.79 1.46
C ASP A 98 -2.34 21.57 0.64
N TYR A 99 -2.01 21.54 -0.65
CA TYR A 99 -2.26 20.40 -1.52
C TYR A 99 -1.51 19.14 -1.06
N MET A 100 -0.21 19.23 -0.74
CA MET A 100 0.58 18.11 -0.25
C MET A 100 0.08 17.58 1.10
N LYS A 101 -0.34 18.48 2.02
CA LYS A 101 -0.97 18.10 3.29
C LYS A 101 -2.31 17.38 3.07
N ALA A 102 -3.10 17.85 2.12
CA ALA A 102 -4.36 17.20 1.78
C ALA A 102 -4.12 15.81 1.17
N MET A 103 -3.13 15.65 0.28
CA MET A 103 -2.72 14.33 -0.23
C MET A 103 -2.33 13.38 0.91
N SER A 104 -1.49 13.82 1.85
CA SER A 104 -1.15 13.03 3.04
C SER A 104 -2.38 12.61 3.83
N SER A 105 -3.36 13.51 3.95
CA SER A 105 -4.62 13.23 4.64
C SER A 105 -5.49 12.20 3.89
N VAL A 106 -5.53 12.22 2.56
CA VAL A 106 -6.18 11.20 1.73
C VAL A 106 -5.53 9.83 1.95
N GLU A 107 -4.20 9.78 1.93
CA GLU A 107 -3.48 8.51 2.11
C GLU A 107 -3.67 7.92 3.52
N LYS A 108 -3.87 8.77 4.55
CA LYS A 108 -4.23 8.30 5.90
C LYS A 108 -5.59 7.60 5.92
N GLU A 109 -6.58 8.13 5.21
CA GLU A 109 -7.90 7.48 5.11
C GLU A 109 -7.85 6.22 4.24
N ASN A 110 -7.09 6.22 3.15
CA ASN A 110 -6.87 5.03 2.32
C ASN A 110 -6.22 3.90 3.13
N LYS A 111 -5.20 4.23 3.93
CA LYS A 111 -4.59 3.28 4.87
C LYS A 111 -5.63 2.69 5.82
N GLN A 112 -6.48 3.54 6.42
CA GLN A 112 -7.51 3.08 7.35
C GLN A 112 -8.58 2.23 6.65
N ALA A 113 -8.98 2.57 5.43
CA ALA A 113 -9.91 1.77 4.63
C ALA A 113 -9.32 0.37 4.34
N THR A 114 -8.07 0.32 3.89
CA THR A 114 -7.35 -0.94 3.66
C THR A 114 -7.24 -1.76 4.95
N LEU A 115 -6.92 -1.14 6.09
CA LEU A 115 -6.85 -1.82 7.38
C LEU A 115 -8.21 -2.43 7.76
N ASN A 116 -9.31 -1.73 7.54
CA ASN A 116 -10.64 -2.24 7.81
C ASN A 116 -10.99 -3.46 6.93
N GLU A 117 -10.59 -3.45 5.66
CA GLU A 117 -10.75 -4.60 4.76
C GLU A 117 -9.93 -5.81 5.22
N LEU A 118 -8.68 -5.59 5.62
CA LEU A 118 -7.81 -6.64 6.15
C LEU A 118 -8.38 -7.23 7.45
N PHE A 119 -8.88 -6.40 8.34
CA PHE A 119 -9.53 -6.84 9.57
C PHE A 119 -10.82 -7.63 9.30
N ALA A 120 -11.61 -7.20 8.33
CA ALA A 120 -12.80 -7.96 7.92
C ALA A 120 -12.43 -9.34 7.36
N ALA A 121 -11.39 -9.41 6.51
CA ALA A 121 -10.88 -10.66 5.97
C ALA A 121 -10.30 -11.58 7.07
N ALA A 122 -9.54 -11.03 8.02
CA ALA A 122 -9.00 -11.77 9.15
C ALA A 122 -10.11 -12.35 10.04
N LYS A 123 -11.09 -11.52 10.43
CA LYS A 123 -12.25 -11.94 11.22
C LYS A 123 -13.05 -13.03 10.53
N LYS A 124 -13.30 -12.86 9.22
CA LYS A 124 -14.01 -13.87 8.42
C LYS A 124 -13.29 -15.22 8.47
N ASN A 125 -12.00 -15.27 8.15
CA ASN A 125 -11.25 -16.52 8.14
C ASN A 125 -11.13 -17.14 9.55
N TYR A 126 -10.99 -16.31 10.59
CA TYR A 126 -10.93 -16.76 11.98
C TYR A 126 -12.23 -17.45 12.42
N TYR A 127 -13.39 -16.82 12.18
CA TYR A 127 -14.67 -17.41 12.56
C TYR A 127 -15.05 -18.61 11.69
N GLU A 128 -14.70 -18.60 10.40
CA GLU A 128 -14.87 -19.77 9.54
C GLU A 128 -14.05 -20.97 10.03
N TRP A 129 -12.82 -20.73 10.51
CA TRP A 129 -12.02 -21.78 11.15
C TRP A 129 -12.73 -22.39 12.36
N ILE A 130 -13.22 -21.56 13.29
CA ILE A 130 -13.97 -22.04 14.46
C ILE A 130 -15.17 -22.91 14.06
N ILE A 131 -15.91 -22.47 13.03
CA ILE A 131 -17.06 -23.23 12.52
C ILE A 131 -16.61 -24.58 11.96
N ILE A 132 -15.50 -24.62 11.21
CA ILE A 132 -14.96 -25.86 10.65
C ILE A 132 -14.54 -26.82 11.76
N GLU A 133 -13.86 -26.37 12.81
CA GLU A 133 -13.49 -27.21 13.96
C GLU A 133 -14.72 -27.80 14.66
N LYS A 134 -15.76 -27.00 14.86
CA LYS A 134 -17.01 -27.49 15.43
C LYS A 134 -17.70 -28.56 14.53
N LYS A 135 -17.69 -28.35 13.21
CA LYS A 135 -18.19 -29.33 12.24
C LYS A 135 -17.38 -30.61 12.30
N LEU A 136 -16.04 -30.55 12.37
CA LEU A 136 -15.17 -31.70 12.49
C LEU A 136 -15.48 -32.52 13.79
N SER A 137 -15.69 -31.84 14.91
CA SER A 137 -16.10 -32.48 16.17
C SER A 137 -17.43 -33.26 16.03
N ILE A 138 -18.44 -32.66 15.36
CA ILE A 138 -19.73 -33.33 15.11
C ILE A 138 -19.55 -34.55 14.18
N LEU A 139 -18.69 -34.42 13.15
CA LEU A 139 -18.39 -35.56 12.27
C LEU A 139 -17.68 -36.71 13.03
N ASP A 140 -16.78 -36.38 13.95
CA ASP A 140 -16.10 -37.42 14.79
C ASP A 140 -17.08 -38.12 15.73
N GLU A 141 -18.07 -37.43 16.30
CA GLU A 141 -19.15 -38.04 17.05
C GLU A 141 -20.04 -38.93 16.17
N SER A 142 -20.42 -38.43 15.00
CA SER A 142 -21.22 -39.15 14.00
C SER A 142 -20.49 -40.42 13.52
N LYS A 143 -19.16 -40.35 13.33
CA LYS A 143 -18.33 -41.50 12.99
C LYS A 143 -18.38 -42.56 14.05
N LYS A 144 -18.25 -42.22 15.35
CA LYS A 144 -18.37 -43.17 16.46
C LYS A 144 -19.71 -43.85 16.47
N LEU A 145 -20.80 -43.13 16.28
CA LEU A 145 -22.15 -43.66 16.21
C LEU A 145 -22.32 -44.64 15.03
N LEU A 146 -21.86 -44.27 13.84
CA LEU A 146 -21.93 -45.16 12.66
C LEU A 146 -21.09 -46.42 12.84
N GLN A 147 -19.91 -46.33 13.46
CA GLN A 147 -19.10 -47.52 13.79
C GLN A 147 -19.86 -48.49 14.72
N PHE A 148 -20.53 -47.94 15.74
CA PHE A 148 -21.40 -48.76 16.61
C PHE A 148 -22.55 -49.41 15.82
N MET A 149 -23.22 -48.64 14.93
CA MET A 149 -24.31 -49.15 14.08
C MET A 149 -23.83 -50.26 13.14
N ILE A 150 -22.64 -50.15 12.57
CA ILE A 150 -22.03 -51.17 11.70
C ILE A 150 -21.82 -52.45 12.48
N THR A 151 -21.19 -52.36 13.67
CA THR A 151 -20.95 -53.55 14.53
C THR A 151 -22.26 -54.21 14.94
N ASN A 152 -23.27 -53.44 15.31
CA ASN A 152 -24.58 -53.95 15.68
C ASN A 152 -25.29 -54.64 14.48
N ALA A 153 -25.29 -54.00 13.31
CA ALA A 153 -25.89 -54.56 12.11
C ALA A 153 -25.20 -55.86 11.66
N GLU A 154 -23.89 -55.95 11.78
CA GLU A 154 -23.09 -57.14 11.48
C GLU A 154 -23.46 -58.29 12.43
N THR A 155 -23.49 -58.01 13.75
CA THR A 155 -23.85 -59.00 14.77
C THR A 155 -25.26 -59.52 14.57
N ARG A 156 -26.24 -58.66 14.32
CA ARG A 156 -27.64 -59.04 14.05
C ARG A 156 -27.77 -59.88 12.80
N TYR A 157 -27.03 -59.53 11.74
CA TYR A 157 -27.03 -60.31 10.51
C TYR A 157 -26.46 -61.72 10.73
N LYS A 158 -25.32 -61.87 11.43
CA LYS A 158 -24.69 -63.14 11.76
C LYS A 158 -25.60 -64.10 12.59
N ASN A 159 -26.48 -63.49 13.41
CA ASN A 159 -27.44 -64.18 14.21
C ASN A 159 -28.80 -64.40 13.55
N GLY A 160 -28.95 -64.03 12.24
CA GLY A 160 -30.22 -64.16 11.49
C GLY A 160 -31.29 -63.16 11.89
N LEU A 161 -30.96 -62.14 12.71
CA LEU A 161 -31.91 -61.17 13.26
C LEU A 161 -31.99 -59.87 12.46
N GLY A 162 -31.27 -59.76 11.33
CA GLY A 162 -31.22 -58.54 10.54
C GLY A 162 -30.86 -58.74 9.06
N LYS A 163 -31.11 -57.74 8.26
CA LYS A 163 -30.76 -57.75 6.82
C LYS A 163 -29.33 -57.17 6.63
N ILE A 164 -28.53 -57.80 5.76
CA ILE A 164 -27.20 -57.33 5.38
C ILE A 164 -27.19 -55.94 4.79
N SER A 165 -28.32 -55.49 4.21
CA SER A 165 -28.47 -54.14 3.66
C SER A 165 -28.28 -53.05 4.71
N ALA A 166 -28.60 -53.25 5.99
CA ALA A 166 -28.38 -52.33 7.08
C ALA A 166 -26.89 -52.06 7.33
N TYR A 167 -26.09 -53.14 7.30
CA TYR A 167 -24.64 -53.06 7.37
C TYR A 167 -24.02 -52.19 6.25
N TYR A 168 -24.40 -52.49 4.99
CA TYR A 168 -23.85 -51.73 3.85
C TYR A 168 -24.32 -50.27 3.82
N LYS A 169 -25.55 -49.98 4.23
CA LYS A 169 -26.03 -48.62 4.37
C LYS A 169 -25.20 -47.82 5.39
N ALA A 170 -24.97 -48.37 6.57
CA ALA A 170 -24.16 -47.73 7.61
C ALA A 170 -22.71 -47.55 7.16
N LYS A 171 -22.13 -48.53 6.45
CA LYS A 171 -20.79 -48.46 5.90
C LYS A 171 -20.64 -47.39 4.81
N ALA A 172 -21.63 -47.24 3.91
CA ALA A 172 -21.68 -46.18 2.90
C ALA A 172 -21.78 -44.79 3.57
N SER A 173 -22.62 -44.67 4.62
CA SER A 173 -22.71 -43.39 5.37
C SER A 173 -21.40 -43.04 6.09
N LEU A 174 -20.67 -44.04 6.59
CA LEU A 174 -19.34 -43.80 7.17
C LEU A 174 -18.36 -43.29 6.13
N GLY A 175 -18.34 -43.86 4.91
CA GLY A 175 -17.52 -43.35 3.80
C GLY A 175 -17.84 -41.90 3.44
N ASN A 176 -19.12 -41.52 3.42
CA ASN A 176 -19.51 -40.14 3.19
C ASN A 176 -18.99 -39.20 4.29
N ILE A 177 -19.06 -39.59 5.57
CA ILE A 177 -18.49 -38.77 6.67
C ILE A 177 -16.97 -38.62 6.54
N GLU A 178 -16.27 -39.68 6.15
CA GLU A 178 -14.82 -39.62 5.94
C GLU A 178 -14.44 -38.67 4.80
N ASN A 179 -15.19 -38.65 3.69
CA ASN A 179 -15.02 -37.71 2.63
C ASN A 179 -15.26 -36.26 3.10
N MET A 180 -16.38 -35.98 3.78
CA MET A 180 -16.69 -34.69 4.34
C MET A 180 -15.60 -34.19 5.30
N ARG A 181 -15.02 -35.10 6.08
CA ARG A 181 -13.94 -34.79 7.00
C ARG A 181 -12.69 -34.31 6.27
N VAL A 182 -12.29 -34.99 5.19
CA VAL A 182 -11.15 -34.63 4.37
C VAL A 182 -11.38 -33.24 3.73
N GLU A 183 -12.58 -32.97 3.22
CA GLU A 183 -12.95 -31.67 2.67
C GLU A 183 -12.80 -30.56 3.72
N LEU A 184 -13.37 -30.74 4.92
CA LEU A 184 -13.27 -29.76 6.00
C LEU A 184 -11.83 -29.56 6.50
N GLN A 185 -11.01 -30.61 6.52
CA GLN A 185 -9.58 -30.47 6.86
C GLN A 185 -8.82 -29.64 5.82
N ASN A 186 -9.13 -29.82 4.54
CA ASN A 186 -8.56 -28.99 3.47
C ASN A 186 -9.04 -27.52 3.56
N GLU A 187 -10.31 -27.30 3.85
CA GLU A 187 -10.82 -25.94 4.08
C GLU A 187 -10.12 -25.28 5.27
N MET A 188 -9.93 -25.99 6.38
CA MET A 188 -9.22 -25.49 7.55
C MET A 188 -7.77 -25.11 7.21
N LEU A 189 -7.07 -25.92 6.41
CA LEU A 189 -5.74 -25.61 5.92
C LEU A 189 -5.73 -24.32 5.09
N GLN A 190 -6.73 -24.12 4.22
CA GLN A 190 -6.87 -22.87 3.44
C GLN A 190 -7.06 -21.65 4.34
N LYS A 191 -7.89 -21.77 5.42
CA LYS A 191 -8.06 -20.66 6.38
C LYS A 191 -6.77 -20.36 7.14
N ARG A 192 -6.00 -21.38 7.51
CA ARG A 192 -4.68 -21.21 8.12
C ARG A 192 -3.72 -20.46 7.20
N ILE A 193 -3.65 -20.86 5.94
CA ILE A 193 -2.81 -20.20 4.93
C ILE A 193 -3.24 -18.75 4.74
N ALA A 194 -4.55 -18.49 4.65
CA ALA A 194 -5.08 -17.15 4.50
C ALA A 194 -4.71 -16.24 5.69
N LEU A 195 -4.88 -16.72 6.93
CA LEU A 195 -4.50 -15.97 8.14
C LEU A 195 -2.98 -15.75 8.22
N ASN A 196 -2.16 -16.76 7.91
CA ASN A 196 -0.71 -16.60 7.86
C ASN A 196 -0.28 -15.56 6.82
N THR A 197 -0.94 -15.54 5.66
CA THR A 197 -0.68 -14.55 4.61
C THR A 197 -1.04 -13.13 5.09
N LEU A 198 -2.18 -12.96 5.78
CA LEU A 198 -2.57 -11.67 6.34
C LEU A 198 -1.60 -11.20 7.43
N MET A 199 -1.09 -12.09 8.25
CA MET A 199 -0.06 -11.80 9.26
C MET A 199 1.35 -11.64 8.69
N ASN A 200 1.52 -11.79 7.36
CA ASN A 200 2.81 -11.71 6.67
C ASN A 200 3.88 -12.66 7.26
N ARG A 201 3.51 -13.91 7.50
CA ARG A 201 4.41 -14.96 7.96
C ARG A 201 4.37 -16.17 7.03
N ASP A 202 5.23 -17.16 7.26
CA ASP A 202 5.24 -18.37 6.44
C ASP A 202 3.85 -19.02 6.40
N LYS A 203 3.38 -19.35 5.19
CA LYS A 203 2.03 -19.86 4.92
C LYS A 203 1.70 -21.15 5.64
N LEU A 204 2.72 -21.99 5.91
CA LEU A 204 2.57 -23.30 6.51
C LEU A 204 2.82 -23.29 8.02
N THR A 205 3.13 -22.13 8.62
CA THR A 205 3.29 -22.01 10.06
C THR A 205 2.07 -22.57 10.78
N ASP A 206 2.30 -23.51 11.69
CA ASP A 206 1.24 -24.16 12.45
C ASP A 206 0.85 -23.34 13.68
N PHE A 207 -0.45 -23.21 13.91
CA PHE A 207 -1.03 -22.55 15.07
C PHE A 207 -2.47 -23.05 15.29
N ALA A 208 -2.97 -22.89 16.48
CA ALA A 208 -4.37 -23.14 16.85
C ALA A 208 -5.09 -21.81 17.08
N VAL A 209 -6.40 -21.81 16.95
CA VAL A 209 -7.25 -20.66 17.31
C VAL A 209 -8.03 -20.99 18.58
N ASP A 210 -8.35 -19.95 19.38
CA ASP A 210 -9.26 -20.16 20.50
C ASP A 210 -10.69 -20.40 19.98
N THR A 211 -11.24 -21.56 20.29
CA THR A 211 -12.58 -21.99 19.86
C THR A 211 -13.69 -21.63 20.84
N ASN A 212 -13.34 -21.04 21.98
CA ASN A 212 -14.30 -20.61 23.00
C ASN A 212 -14.99 -19.30 22.57
N TYR A 213 -15.90 -19.41 21.61
CA TYR A 213 -16.66 -18.27 21.12
C TYR A 213 -18.12 -18.33 21.56
N VAL A 214 -18.56 -17.27 22.21
CA VAL A 214 -19.98 -17.06 22.52
C VAL A 214 -20.60 -16.20 21.41
N ILE A 215 -21.62 -16.74 20.75
CA ILE A 215 -22.34 -16.00 19.70
C ILE A 215 -23.03 -14.77 20.35
N LYS A 216 -22.64 -13.58 19.90
CA LYS A 216 -23.28 -12.35 20.32
C LYS A 216 -24.53 -12.12 19.46
N ASP A 217 -25.66 -11.87 20.12
CA ASP A 217 -26.88 -11.48 19.42
C ASP A 217 -26.84 -9.99 19.07
N TYR A 218 -26.84 -9.71 17.77
CA TYR A 218 -26.87 -8.35 17.22
C TYR A 218 -28.27 -7.95 16.71
N SER A 219 -29.31 -8.75 16.95
CA SER A 219 -30.67 -8.52 16.44
C SER A 219 -31.28 -7.20 16.95
N THR A 220 -30.79 -6.68 18.08
CA THR A 220 -31.26 -5.43 18.71
C THR A 220 -30.45 -4.19 18.30
N MET A 221 -29.41 -4.32 17.47
CA MET A 221 -28.64 -3.16 17.03
C MET A 221 -29.47 -2.29 16.09
N VAL A 222 -29.75 -1.06 16.53
CA VAL A 222 -30.35 -0.04 15.68
C VAL A 222 -29.28 0.47 14.72
N PHE A 223 -29.53 0.32 13.43
CA PHE A 223 -28.63 0.81 12.39
C PHE A 223 -28.85 2.32 12.22
N ASP A 224 -27.90 3.12 12.72
CA ASP A 224 -27.86 4.55 12.45
C ASP A 224 -27.01 4.83 11.19
N SER A 225 -27.69 5.22 10.11
CA SER A 225 -27.03 5.52 8.82
C SER A 225 -26.07 6.69 8.90
N SER A 226 -26.27 7.64 9.82
CA SER A 226 -25.39 8.80 10.01
C SER A 226 -24.06 8.39 10.65
N LEU A 227 -24.10 7.52 11.66
CA LEU A 227 -22.90 6.95 12.29
C LEU A 227 -22.13 6.06 11.29
N PHE A 228 -22.85 5.33 10.45
CA PHE A 228 -22.22 4.50 9.42
C PHE A 228 -21.46 5.34 8.41
N TYR A 229 -22.06 6.42 7.89
CA TYR A 229 -21.42 7.33 6.95
C TYR A 229 -20.18 7.99 7.56
N ASN A 230 -20.30 8.52 8.77
CA ASN A 230 -19.25 9.26 9.45
C ASN A 230 -18.04 8.40 9.88
N ASN A 231 -18.21 7.08 9.98
CA ASN A 231 -17.15 6.17 10.42
C ASN A 231 -16.47 5.41 9.29
N ARG A 232 -16.96 5.51 8.05
CA ARG A 232 -16.36 4.84 6.88
C ARG A 232 -15.20 5.62 6.33
N SER A 233 -14.01 5.06 6.43
CA SER A 233 -12.76 5.69 5.95
C SER A 233 -12.70 5.79 4.41
N ASP A 234 -13.32 4.87 3.68
CA ASP A 234 -13.42 4.94 2.22
C ASP A 234 -14.26 6.16 1.76
N ILE A 235 -15.36 6.47 2.45
CA ILE A 235 -16.17 7.67 2.18
C ILE A 235 -15.38 8.93 2.55
N LYS A 236 -14.70 8.94 3.72
CA LYS A 236 -13.84 10.06 4.11
C LYS A 236 -12.72 10.31 3.10
N ALA A 237 -12.14 9.26 2.53
CA ALA A 237 -11.13 9.39 1.48
C ALA A 237 -11.70 10.06 0.23
N ILE A 238 -12.94 9.73 -0.17
CA ILE A 238 -13.62 10.40 -1.29
C ILE A 238 -13.86 11.89 -1.01
N ASP A 239 -14.37 12.23 0.18
CA ASP A 239 -14.60 13.62 0.57
C ASP A 239 -13.29 14.44 0.57
N LYS A 240 -12.19 13.84 1.06
CA LYS A 240 -10.87 14.47 1.01
C LYS A 240 -10.32 14.59 -0.42
N ASN A 241 -10.61 13.63 -1.31
CA ASN A 241 -10.27 13.76 -2.72
C ASN A 241 -11.03 14.90 -3.41
N ILE A 242 -12.29 15.13 -3.04
CA ILE A 242 -13.03 16.31 -3.53
C ILE A 242 -12.36 17.60 -3.05
N GLN A 243 -11.96 17.68 -1.78
CA GLN A 243 -11.20 18.84 -1.27
C GLN A 243 -9.86 19.01 -1.97
N LEU A 244 -9.17 17.90 -2.26
CA LEU A 244 -7.91 17.91 -3.01
C LEU A 244 -8.07 18.54 -4.41
N ALA A 245 -9.17 18.21 -5.10
CA ALA A 245 -9.47 18.80 -6.40
C ALA A 245 -9.67 20.35 -6.34
N TYR A 246 -10.30 20.84 -5.25
CA TYR A 246 -10.39 22.29 -5.03
C TYR A 246 -9.04 22.93 -4.73
N LEU A 247 -8.17 22.26 -3.97
CA LEU A 247 -6.82 22.74 -3.68
C LEU A 247 -5.95 22.76 -4.96
N GLN A 248 -6.10 21.78 -5.84
CA GLN A 248 -5.46 21.80 -7.16
C GLN A 248 -5.87 23.02 -7.97
N GLN A 249 -7.15 23.41 -7.97
CA GLN A 249 -7.58 24.63 -8.62
C GLN A 249 -6.90 25.89 -8.05
N ASN A 250 -6.60 25.90 -6.75
CA ASN A 250 -5.89 27.03 -6.14
C ASN A 250 -4.44 27.12 -6.60
N ILE A 251 -3.77 25.98 -6.82
CA ILE A 251 -2.44 25.92 -7.43
C ILE A 251 -2.49 26.51 -8.84
N GLU A 252 -3.45 26.08 -9.67
CA GLU A 252 -3.57 26.59 -11.04
C GLU A 252 -3.86 28.09 -11.06
N LYS A 253 -4.72 28.58 -10.18
CA LYS A 253 -4.96 30.05 -10.04
C LYS A 253 -3.71 30.80 -9.58
N ALA A 254 -2.87 30.19 -8.76
CA ALA A 254 -1.62 30.81 -8.32
C ALA A 254 -0.56 30.83 -9.45
N ASN A 255 -0.55 29.80 -10.31
CA ASN A 255 0.31 29.71 -11.49
C ASN A 255 0.02 30.81 -12.56
N LEU A 256 -1.21 31.30 -12.60
CA LEU A 256 -1.55 32.44 -13.54
C LEU A 256 -0.88 33.75 -13.15
N LYS A 257 -0.26 33.85 -11.97
CA LYS A 257 0.43 35.05 -11.54
C LYS A 257 1.87 35.05 -12.06
N PRO A 258 2.38 36.25 -12.48
CA PRO A 258 3.76 36.36 -12.96
C PRO A 258 4.76 35.92 -11.89
N GLN A 259 5.75 35.16 -12.31
CA GLN A 259 6.93 34.81 -11.50
C GLN A 259 8.06 35.77 -11.85
N PHE A 260 8.81 36.21 -10.87
CA PHE A 260 9.94 37.09 -11.02
C PHE A 260 11.23 36.36 -10.71
N GLY A 261 12.27 36.61 -11.49
CA GLY A 261 13.61 36.11 -11.27
C GLY A 261 14.63 37.17 -11.66
N VAL A 262 15.82 37.05 -11.18
CA VAL A 262 16.99 37.84 -11.59
C VAL A 262 18.00 36.89 -12.20
N GLN A 263 18.44 37.21 -13.40
CA GLN A 263 19.49 36.50 -14.09
C GLN A 263 20.63 37.45 -14.36
N TYR A 264 21.84 37.06 -14.03
CA TYR A 264 23.07 37.72 -14.40
C TYR A 264 23.88 36.78 -15.27
N ALA A 265 24.30 37.23 -16.42
CA ALA A 265 25.22 36.50 -17.27
C ALA A 265 26.33 37.42 -17.77
N HIS A 266 27.56 36.97 -17.62
CA HIS A 266 28.73 37.71 -18.12
C HIS A 266 29.55 36.81 -19.03
N MET A 267 29.85 37.38 -20.23
CA MET A 267 30.67 36.71 -21.24
C MET A 267 32.03 37.37 -21.35
N PHE A 268 33.07 36.57 -21.25
CA PHE A 268 34.46 37.01 -21.45
C PHE A 268 34.92 36.50 -22.82
N GLY A 269 35.10 37.40 -23.76
CA GLY A 269 35.63 37.06 -25.09
C GLY A 269 37.13 36.74 -25.04
N PHE A 270 37.57 35.74 -25.76
CA PHE A 270 38.98 35.36 -25.86
C PHE A 270 39.84 36.42 -26.59
N GLY A 271 39.27 37.36 -27.30
CA GLY A 271 39.95 38.41 -28.07
C GLY A 271 40.05 39.76 -27.38
N GLY A 272 39.80 39.88 -26.06
CA GLY A 272 40.04 41.11 -25.31
C GLY A 272 38.97 42.18 -25.33
N SER A 273 37.78 41.92 -25.90
CA SER A 273 36.63 42.83 -25.78
C SER A 273 35.53 42.20 -24.93
N PRO A 274 35.19 42.75 -23.76
CA PRO A 274 34.03 42.27 -23.01
C PRO A 274 32.74 42.62 -23.76
N MET A 275 31.97 41.58 -24.15
CA MET A 275 30.59 41.81 -24.58
C MET A 275 29.70 41.77 -23.32
N MET A 276 29.14 42.91 -22.95
CA MET A 276 28.03 42.96 -21.98
C MET A 276 26.71 42.76 -22.73
N PHE A 277 25.89 41.84 -22.23
CA PHE A 277 24.49 41.74 -22.64
C PHE A 277 23.60 41.99 -21.42
#